data_32b22f36c29576632450d7e1c8ff9d74
#
_entry.id   32b22f36c29576632450d7e1c8ff9d74
#
_cell.length_a   1.000
_cell.length_b   1.000
_cell.length_c   1.000
_cell.angle_alpha   90.00
_cell.angle_beta   90.00
_cell.angle_gamma   90.00
#
_symmetry.space_group_name_H-M   'P 1'
#
loop_
_entity.id
_entity.type
_entity.pdbx_description
1 polymer ?
#
loop_
_entity_poly.entity_id
_entity_poly.type
_entity_poly.pdbx_seq_one_letter_code
_entity_poly.pdbx_strand_id
1 'polypeptide(L)'
;MQTEITRLLGIKYPIIQGGMAWVAEHHLAAAVSEAGGLGLIGAASAPAEWVREQIRAARKLTDKPFGVNIMLMSPYAADVAKVIVEEGVQVVTTGAGSPGKYMEMWKEAGVKVIPVVASVALAKRMERAGADAIVAEGCESGGHVGESTTMTLVPQVVDAVDIPVIAAGGIGDGRGIAAAFMLGAKAAQMGTAFVVTEEAQVHQNYKNKILKASDIDTRVTGRTTGHPVRALRNEMTKKYLKMEQEGAPFEELELMTLGGLRKAVVDGDVKTGSVMSGQIAGLVNEQMSCQALIQKLVRETDALIGTLNLYETEV
;
A
#
# COMPACT_ATOMS: atom_id res chain seq x y z
N MET A 1 -13.56 -0.37 16.30
CA MET A 1 -13.55 0.91 15.52
C MET A 1 -14.45 0.78 14.29
N GLN A 2 -15.57 1.51 14.27
CA GLN A 2 -16.48 1.55 13.12
C GLN A 2 -16.32 2.90 12.41
N THR A 3 -15.97 2.87 11.11
CA THR A 3 -15.79 4.06 10.27
C THR A 3 -16.63 3.96 8.99
N GLU A 4 -16.65 5.01 8.18
CA GLU A 4 -17.26 4.97 6.85
C GLU A 4 -16.62 3.90 5.96
N ILE A 5 -15.28 3.74 6.04
CA ILE A 5 -14.55 2.72 5.26
C ILE A 5 -14.89 1.30 5.70
N THR A 6 -15.03 1.04 7.02
CA THR A 6 -15.40 -0.32 7.47
C THR A 6 -16.80 -0.70 7.00
N ARG A 7 -17.74 0.27 6.97
CA ARG A 7 -19.09 0.05 6.42
C ARG A 7 -19.09 -0.13 4.91
N LEU A 8 -18.31 0.69 4.19
CA LEU A 8 -18.21 0.64 2.73
C LEU A 8 -17.67 -0.71 2.24
N LEU A 9 -16.66 -1.26 2.95
CA LEU A 9 -15.90 -2.44 2.55
C LEU A 9 -16.37 -3.74 3.25
N GLY A 10 -17.25 -3.65 4.24
CA GLY A 10 -17.70 -4.82 5.01
C GLY A 10 -16.60 -5.44 5.89
N ILE A 11 -15.62 -4.66 6.31
CA ILE A 11 -14.48 -5.11 7.12
C ILE A 11 -14.65 -4.74 8.59
N LYS A 12 -13.98 -5.47 9.49
CA LYS A 12 -14.09 -5.27 10.93
C LYS A 12 -13.27 -4.08 11.44
N TYR A 13 -12.05 -3.92 10.92
CA TYR A 13 -11.11 -2.89 11.35
C TYR A 13 -10.73 -2.00 10.17
N PRO A 14 -10.56 -0.69 10.36
CA PRO A 14 -10.22 0.26 9.31
C PRO A 14 -8.71 0.20 8.96
N ILE A 15 -8.24 -1.00 8.66
CA ILE A 15 -6.85 -1.32 8.34
C ILE A 15 -6.83 -2.05 7.00
N ILE A 16 -6.03 -1.55 6.06
CA ILE A 16 -5.87 -2.10 4.71
C ILE A 16 -4.39 -2.48 4.53
N GLN A 17 -4.13 -3.69 4.06
CA GLN A 17 -2.82 -4.04 3.56
C GLN A 17 -2.71 -3.57 2.11
N GLY A 18 -1.78 -2.67 1.83
CA GLY A 18 -1.59 -2.09 0.50
C GLY A 18 -1.15 -3.11 -0.56
N GLY A 19 -1.56 -2.89 -1.80
CA GLY A 19 -1.10 -3.70 -2.92
C GLY A 19 0.41 -3.55 -3.13
N MET A 20 1.15 -4.65 -3.10
CA MET A 20 2.61 -4.68 -3.23
C MET A 20 3.01 -5.73 -4.26
N ALA A 21 3.68 -5.30 -5.33
CA ALA A 21 4.16 -6.20 -6.38
C ALA A 21 5.05 -7.32 -5.80
N TRP A 22 4.83 -8.55 -6.21
CA TRP A 22 5.53 -9.76 -5.77
C TRP A 22 5.36 -10.15 -4.30
N VAL A 23 4.85 -9.28 -3.46
CA VAL A 23 4.68 -9.48 -2.00
C VAL A 23 3.25 -9.83 -1.65
N ALA A 24 2.29 -9.03 -2.16
CA ALA A 24 0.88 -9.14 -1.83
C ALA A 24 0.20 -10.15 -2.76
N GLU A 25 0.25 -11.41 -2.39
CA GLU A 25 -0.39 -12.52 -3.07
C GLU A 25 -1.52 -13.11 -2.20
N HIS A 26 -2.14 -14.20 -2.62
CA HIS A 26 -3.35 -14.74 -2.00
C HIS A 26 -3.22 -15.12 -0.52
N HIS A 27 -2.05 -15.62 -0.06
CA HIS A 27 -1.88 -15.97 1.36
C HIS A 27 -1.92 -14.73 2.25
N LEU A 28 -1.16 -13.69 1.87
CA LEU A 28 -1.15 -12.45 2.62
C LEU A 28 -2.52 -11.76 2.58
N ALA A 29 -3.14 -11.66 1.39
CA ALA A 29 -4.44 -11.03 1.25
C ALA A 29 -5.52 -11.74 2.07
N ALA A 30 -5.59 -13.07 2.02
CA ALA A 30 -6.54 -13.85 2.79
C ALA A 30 -6.30 -13.73 4.30
N ALA A 31 -5.05 -13.81 4.77
CA ALA A 31 -4.72 -13.72 6.19
C ALA A 31 -5.08 -12.36 6.80
N VAL A 32 -4.85 -11.26 6.06
CA VAL A 32 -5.26 -9.91 6.49
C VAL A 32 -6.79 -9.80 6.57
N SER A 33 -7.49 -10.36 5.59
CA SER A 33 -8.97 -10.36 5.57
C SER A 33 -9.56 -11.19 6.70
N GLU A 34 -9.01 -12.38 6.99
CA GLU A 34 -9.39 -13.20 8.15
C GLU A 34 -9.13 -12.49 9.48
N ALA A 35 -8.06 -11.72 9.57
CA ALA A 35 -7.76 -10.90 10.74
C ALA A 35 -8.70 -9.68 10.91
N GLY A 36 -9.57 -9.43 9.94
CA GLY A 36 -10.60 -8.38 9.97
C GLY A 36 -10.24 -7.06 9.33
N GLY A 37 -9.10 -6.98 8.63
CA GLY A 37 -8.73 -5.89 7.73
C GLY A 37 -9.20 -6.11 6.30
N LEU A 38 -8.68 -5.34 5.34
CA LEU A 38 -8.79 -5.61 3.91
C LEU A 38 -7.43 -6.03 3.36
N GLY A 39 -7.31 -7.28 2.94
CA GLY A 39 -6.17 -7.75 2.18
C GLY A 39 -6.31 -7.41 0.69
N LEU A 40 -5.21 -7.06 0.03
CA LEU A 40 -5.17 -6.76 -1.39
C LEU A 40 -4.18 -7.67 -2.12
N ILE A 41 -4.62 -8.28 -3.21
CA ILE A 41 -3.74 -8.95 -4.17
C ILE A 41 -3.11 -7.88 -5.07
N GLY A 42 -1.78 -7.81 -5.12
CA GLY A 42 -1.04 -6.86 -5.94
C GLY A 42 -0.83 -7.38 -7.36
N ALA A 43 -1.67 -6.99 -8.31
CA ALA A 43 -1.54 -7.43 -9.70
C ALA A 43 -0.28 -6.90 -10.39
N ALA A 44 0.17 -5.69 -10.04
CA ALA A 44 1.37 -5.08 -10.63
C ALA A 44 1.43 -5.22 -12.17
N SER A 45 2.45 -5.90 -12.69
CA SER A 45 2.59 -6.23 -14.12
C SER A 45 2.38 -7.72 -14.39
N ALA A 46 1.62 -8.42 -13.54
CA ALA A 46 1.30 -9.82 -13.75
C ALA A 46 0.25 -10.00 -14.84
N PRO A 47 0.30 -11.11 -15.62
CA PRO A 47 -0.75 -11.48 -16.57
C PRO A 47 -2.10 -11.69 -15.86
N ALA A 48 -3.19 -11.43 -16.56
CA ALA A 48 -4.55 -11.54 -16.05
C ALA A 48 -4.87 -12.94 -15.49
N GLU A 49 -4.38 -13.99 -16.11
CA GLU A 49 -4.61 -15.37 -15.64
C GLU A 49 -3.93 -15.65 -14.30
N TRP A 50 -2.73 -15.14 -14.05
CA TRP A 50 -2.11 -15.22 -12.74
C TRP A 50 -2.98 -14.51 -11.68
N VAL A 51 -3.53 -13.33 -11.99
CA VAL A 51 -4.42 -12.61 -11.06
C VAL A 51 -5.68 -13.44 -10.78
N ARG A 52 -6.26 -14.07 -11.80
CA ARG A 52 -7.40 -14.99 -11.67
C ARG A 52 -7.10 -16.15 -10.73
N GLU A 53 -5.94 -16.78 -10.90
CA GLU A 53 -5.49 -17.87 -10.01
C GLU A 53 -5.33 -17.39 -8.57
N GLN A 54 -4.75 -16.19 -8.35
CA GLN A 54 -4.61 -15.61 -7.02
C GLN A 54 -5.97 -15.34 -6.37
N ILE A 55 -6.94 -14.79 -7.09
CA ILE A 55 -8.30 -14.55 -6.59
C ILE A 55 -8.95 -15.87 -6.17
N ARG A 56 -8.90 -16.89 -7.02
CA ARG A 56 -9.48 -18.20 -6.73
C ARG A 56 -8.78 -18.91 -5.58
N ALA A 57 -7.47 -18.74 -5.44
CA ALA A 57 -6.70 -19.28 -4.31
C ALA A 57 -7.07 -18.56 -3.00
N ALA A 58 -7.20 -17.23 -3.00
CA ALA A 58 -7.62 -16.46 -1.83
C ALA A 58 -9.01 -16.90 -1.33
N ARG A 59 -9.98 -17.13 -2.24
CA ARG A 59 -11.32 -17.62 -1.88
C ARG A 59 -11.35 -19.00 -1.24
N LYS A 60 -10.32 -19.82 -1.44
CA LYS A 60 -10.21 -21.11 -0.73
C LYS A 60 -9.73 -20.93 0.71
N LEU A 61 -9.16 -19.78 1.04
CA LEU A 61 -8.57 -19.47 2.34
C LEU A 61 -9.46 -18.56 3.20
N THR A 62 -10.36 -17.77 2.57
CA THR A 62 -11.20 -16.82 3.27
C THR A 62 -12.54 -16.56 2.57
N ASP A 63 -13.59 -16.40 3.37
CA ASP A 63 -14.92 -15.89 2.94
C ASP A 63 -15.06 -14.38 3.19
N LYS A 64 -14.01 -13.73 3.75
CA LYS A 64 -14.03 -12.32 4.08
C LYS A 64 -13.72 -11.46 2.83
N PRO A 65 -14.13 -10.17 2.82
CA PRO A 65 -13.80 -9.27 1.74
C PRO A 65 -12.29 -9.12 1.55
N PHE A 66 -11.83 -9.23 0.31
CA PHE A 66 -10.50 -8.86 -0.13
C PHE A 66 -10.60 -8.13 -1.47
N GLY A 67 -9.53 -7.46 -1.88
CA GLY A 67 -9.51 -6.72 -3.13
C GLY A 67 -8.31 -7.02 -4.00
N VAL A 68 -8.25 -6.33 -5.15
CA VAL A 68 -7.13 -6.40 -6.09
C VAL A 68 -6.60 -4.99 -6.34
N ASN A 69 -5.28 -4.83 -6.29
CA ASN A 69 -4.61 -3.60 -6.68
C ASN A 69 -4.13 -3.71 -8.13
N ILE A 70 -4.50 -2.74 -8.98
CA ILE A 70 -4.06 -2.65 -10.37
C ILE A 70 -3.10 -1.50 -10.55
N MET A 71 -1.96 -1.76 -11.17
CA MET A 71 -1.09 -0.74 -11.75
C MET A 71 -1.60 -0.40 -13.16
N LEU A 72 -2.21 0.78 -13.33
CA LEU A 72 -2.90 1.15 -14.57
C LEU A 72 -1.97 1.37 -15.78
N MET A 73 -0.68 1.54 -15.56
CA MET A 73 0.35 1.57 -16.60
C MET A 73 0.78 0.15 -17.06
N SER A 74 0.33 -0.90 -16.39
CA SER A 74 0.64 -2.28 -16.80
C SER A 74 0.05 -2.58 -18.20
N PRO A 75 0.78 -3.28 -19.09
CA PRO A 75 0.24 -3.73 -20.35
C PRO A 75 -0.95 -4.68 -20.18
N TYR A 76 -1.08 -5.33 -19.03
CA TYR A 76 -2.17 -6.25 -18.70
C TYR A 76 -3.33 -5.58 -17.97
N ALA A 77 -3.30 -4.27 -17.72
CA ALA A 77 -4.31 -3.58 -16.92
C ALA A 77 -5.73 -3.78 -17.46
N ALA A 78 -5.92 -3.78 -18.77
CA ALA A 78 -7.23 -3.97 -19.39
C ALA A 78 -7.81 -5.37 -19.15
N ASP A 79 -6.99 -6.41 -19.24
CA ASP A 79 -7.43 -7.79 -19.04
C ASP A 79 -7.61 -8.09 -17.55
N VAL A 80 -6.75 -7.57 -16.68
CA VAL A 80 -6.93 -7.65 -15.23
C VAL A 80 -8.23 -6.94 -14.79
N ALA A 81 -8.55 -5.79 -15.40
CA ALA A 81 -9.79 -5.07 -15.11
C ALA A 81 -11.06 -5.90 -15.41
N LYS A 82 -11.05 -6.71 -16.47
CA LYS A 82 -12.12 -7.67 -16.81
C LYS A 82 -12.17 -8.83 -15.83
N VAL A 83 -11.01 -9.42 -15.49
CA VAL A 83 -10.90 -10.53 -14.53
C VAL A 83 -11.52 -10.15 -13.18
N ILE A 84 -11.34 -8.91 -12.71
CA ILE A 84 -11.97 -8.42 -11.48
C ILE A 84 -13.48 -8.58 -11.52
N VAL A 85 -14.12 -8.21 -12.63
CA VAL A 85 -15.58 -8.34 -12.81
C VAL A 85 -15.98 -9.81 -12.97
N GLU A 86 -15.30 -10.55 -13.82
CA GLU A 86 -15.57 -11.98 -14.10
C GLU A 86 -15.46 -12.83 -12.83
N GLU A 87 -14.48 -12.54 -12.00
CA GLU A 87 -14.29 -13.23 -10.72
C GLU A 87 -15.10 -12.59 -9.57
N GLY A 88 -15.91 -11.55 -9.80
CA GLY A 88 -16.77 -10.94 -8.78
C GLY A 88 -15.98 -10.37 -7.58
N VAL A 89 -14.83 -9.75 -7.83
CA VAL A 89 -14.04 -9.04 -6.79
C VAL A 89 -14.78 -7.76 -6.42
N GLN A 90 -14.97 -7.53 -5.14
CA GLN A 90 -15.79 -6.41 -4.64
C GLN A 90 -15.02 -5.10 -4.51
N VAL A 91 -13.68 -5.13 -4.40
CA VAL A 91 -12.85 -3.94 -4.15
C VAL A 91 -11.67 -3.92 -5.10
N VAL A 92 -11.47 -2.80 -5.77
CA VAL A 92 -10.28 -2.52 -6.57
C VAL A 92 -9.60 -1.26 -6.06
N THR A 93 -8.28 -1.35 -5.83
CA THR A 93 -7.43 -0.17 -5.66
C THR A 93 -6.61 0.04 -6.93
N THR A 94 -6.30 1.28 -7.27
CA THR A 94 -5.55 1.58 -8.48
C THR A 94 -4.41 2.55 -8.21
N GLY A 95 -3.28 2.33 -8.87
CA GLY A 95 -2.15 3.25 -8.86
C GLY A 95 -1.60 3.48 -10.26
N ALA A 96 -0.70 4.45 -10.41
CA ALA A 96 0.00 4.76 -11.65
C ALA A 96 -0.94 4.99 -12.85
N GLY A 97 -1.89 5.92 -12.72
CA GLY A 97 -2.80 6.29 -13.80
C GLY A 97 -4.22 6.65 -13.34
N SER A 98 -5.13 6.82 -14.31
CA SER A 98 -6.54 7.12 -14.07
C SER A 98 -7.41 5.88 -14.35
N PRO A 99 -8.28 5.46 -13.44
CA PRO A 99 -9.19 4.34 -13.64
C PRO A 99 -10.36 4.66 -14.58
N GLY A 100 -10.49 5.90 -15.06
CA GLY A 100 -11.67 6.41 -15.77
C GLY A 100 -12.20 5.49 -16.86
N LYS A 101 -11.32 4.88 -17.67
CA LYS A 101 -11.72 3.99 -18.76
C LYS A 101 -12.32 2.65 -18.31
N TYR A 102 -12.18 2.27 -17.05
CA TYR A 102 -12.73 1.05 -16.48
C TYR A 102 -13.88 1.32 -15.50
N MET A 103 -14.11 2.58 -15.15
CA MET A 103 -15.01 2.98 -14.08
C MET A 103 -16.44 2.49 -14.33
N GLU A 104 -16.98 2.71 -15.54
CA GLU A 104 -18.34 2.28 -15.90
C GLU A 104 -18.52 0.77 -15.67
N MET A 105 -17.67 -0.05 -16.27
CA MET A 105 -17.69 -1.51 -16.13
C MET A 105 -17.62 -1.96 -14.67
N TRP A 106 -16.76 -1.36 -13.86
CA TRP A 106 -16.64 -1.71 -12.45
C TRP A 106 -17.82 -1.27 -11.62
N LYS A 107 -18.39 -0.08 -11.89
CA LYS A 107 -19.56 0.44 -11.18
C LYS A 107 -20.81 -0.39 -11.51
N GLU A 108 -21.03 -0.78 -12.76
CA GLU A 108 -22.11 -1.68 -13.17
C GLU A 108 -22.00 -3.06 -12.48
N ALA A 109 -20.80 -3.56 -12.28
CA ALA A 109 -20.54 -4.80 -11.53
C ALA A 109 -20.57 -4.63 -10.00
N GLY A 110 -20.84 -3.43 -9.48
CA GLY A 110 -20.90 -3.15 -8.03
C GLY A 110 -19.53 -3.09 -7.33
N VAL A 111 -18.43 -3.02 -8.10
CA VAL A 111 -17.07 -2.96 -7.55
C VAL A 111 -16.81 -1.60 -6.90
N LYS A 112 -16.26 -1.60 -5.70
CA LYS A 112 -15.76 -0.39 -5.02
C LYS A 112 -14.40 -0.01 -5.55
N VAL A 113 -14.27 1.22 -6.07
CA VAL A 113 -13.05 1.72 -6.72
C VAL A 113 -12.35 2.73 -5.82
N ILE A 114 -11.11 2.44 -5.43
CA ILE A 114 -10.34 3.21 -4.46
C ILE A 114 -8.96 3.55 -5.04
N PRO A 115 -8.81 4.67 -5.76
CA PRO A 115 -7.53 5.09 -6.30
C PRO A 115 -6.54 5.55 -5.23
N VAL A 116 -5.26 5.23 -5.44
CA VAL A 116 -4.13 5.75 -4.66
C VAL A 116 -3.62 7.03 -5.32
N VAL A 117 -3.52 8.10 -4.56
CA VAL A 117 -3.12 9.43 -5.04
C VAL A 117 -2.08 10.07 -4.13
N ALA A 118 -1.21 10.90 -4.73
CA ALA A 118 -0.17 11.64 -4.03
C ALA A 118 -0.39 13.17 -4.07
N SER A 119 -1.58 13.63 -4.46
CA SER A 119 -1.89 15.06 -4.50
C SER A 119 -3.40 15.33 -4.44
N VAL A 120 -3.76 16.53 -3.98
CA VAL A 120 -5.15 17.04 -3.95
C VAL A 120 -5.77 17.08 -5.35
N ALA A 121 -5.00 17.50 -6.35
CA ALA A 121 -5.48 17.58 -7.71
C ALA A 121 -5.91 16.22 -8.27
N LEU A 122 -5.13 15.16 -7.95
CA LEU A 122 -5.48 13.80 -8.31
C LEU A 122 -6.69 13.29 -7.51
N ALA A 123 -6.78 13.59 -6.21
CA ALA A 123 -7.94 13.21 -5.38
C ALA A 123 -9.25 13.75 -5.97
N LYS A 124 -9.33 15.06 -6.24
CA LYS A 124 -10.49 15.69 -6.88
C LYS A 124 -10.82 15.09 -8.26
N ARG A 125 -9.79 14.74 -9.03
CA ARG A 125 -9.99 14.10 -10.34
C ARG A 125 -10.59 12.69 -10.19
N MET A 126 -10.13 11.91 -9.21
CA MET A 126 -10.62 10.54 -8.97
C MET A 126 -12.04 10.55 -8.42
N GLU A 127 -12.36 11.46 -7.51
CA GLU A 127 -13.73 11.65 -7.03
C GLU A 127 -14.69 11.96 -8.18
N ARG A 128 -14.37 12.95 -9.04
CA ARG A 128 -15.16 13.28 -10.22
C ARG A 128 -15.29 12.12 -11.21
N ALA A 129 -14.32 11.21 -11.24
CA ALA A 129 -14.38 10.00 -12.04
C ALA A 129 -15.28 8.90 -11.43
N GLY A 130 -15.80 9.08 -10.20
CA GLY A 130 -16.73 8.17 -9.54
C GLY A 130 -16.06 7.22 -8.53
N ALA A 131 -14.89 7.54 -8.01
CA ALA A 131 -14.26 6.76 -6.93
C ALA A 131 -15.17 6.69 -5.68
N ASP A 132 -15.14 5.55 -4.97
CA ASP A 132 -15.92 5.34 -3.74
C ASP A 132 -15.16 5.82 -2.48
N ALA A 133 -13.85 5.88 -2.54
CA ALA A 133 -12.93 6.40 -1.53
C ALA A 133 -11.58 6.73 -2.18
N ILE A 134 -10.69 7.40 -1.44
CA ILE A 134 -9.33 7.77 -1.89
C ILE A 134 -8.30 7.23 -0.91
N VAL A 135 -7.22 6.65 -1.40
CA VAL A 135 -6.00 6.47 -0.61
C VAL A 135 -5.08 7.67 -0.86
N ALA A 136 -4.88 8.51 0.15
CA ALA A 136 -3.90 9.59 0.15
C ALA A 136 -2.56 9.05 0.64
N GLU A 137 -1.60 8.85 -0.27
CA GLU A 137 -0.32 8.23 0.03
C GLU A 137 0.81 9.26 0.08
N GLY A 138 1.37 9.45 1.27
CA GLY A 138 2.53 10.31 1.50
C GLY A 138 3.84 9.70 1.04
N CYS A 139 4.85 10.57 0.85
CA CYS A 139 6.17 10.19 0.32
C CYS A 139 7.01 9.32 1.27
N GLU A 140 6.55 9.05 2.49
CA GLU A 140 7.18 8.13 3.44
C GLU A 140 6.95 6.66 3.08
N SER A 141 6.05 6.37 2.13
CA SER A 141 5.77 5.01 1.64
C SER A 141 6.99 4.34 1.00
N GLY A 142 6.95 3.02 0.85
CA GLY A 142 7.90 2.24 0.05
C GLY A 142 7.44 2.12 -1.40
N GLY A 143 8.36 1.85 -2.31
CA GLY A 143 8.08 1.80 -3.74
C GLY A 143 7.97 3.18 -4.36
N HIS A 144 7.09 3.37 -5.32
CA HIS A 144 6.89 4.67 -5.98
C HIS A 144 6.34 5.69 -4.99
N VAL A 145 6.92 6.89 -4.96
CA VAL A 145 6.56 7.94 -4.00
C VAL A 145 6.23 9.25 -4.68
N GLY A 146 5.30 10.01 -4.08
CA GLY A 146 5.09 11.41 -4.40
C GLY A 146 6.07 12.34 -3.66
N GLU A 147 5.73 13.63 -3.58
CA GLU A 147 6.57 14.62 -2.91
C GLU A 147 6.03 15.04 -1.53
N SER A 148 4.69 15.03 -1.35
CA SER A 148 4.07 15.47 -0.10
C SER A 148 4.18 14.42 0.99
N THR A 149 4.46 14.85 2.23
CA THR A 149 4.42 13.97 3.40
C THR A 149 2.98 13.68 3.83
N THR A 150 2.78 12.55 4.50
CA THR A 150 1.45 12.11 4.98
C THR A 150 0.79 13.14 5.89
N MET A 151 1.56 13.75 6.80
CA MET A 151 1.08 14.76 7.74
C MET A 151 0.45 15.97 7.05
N THR A 152 0.92 16.36 5.88
CA THR A 152 0.42 17.52 5.13
C THR A 152 -0.52 17.15 4.01
N LEU A 153 -0.37 15.95 3.40
CA LEU A 153 -1.21 15.50 2.30
C LEU A 153 -2.61 15.13 2.76
N VAL A 154 -2.70 14.31 3.82
CA VAL A 154 -3.99 13.74 4.28
C VAL A 154 -5.02 14.81 4.60
N PRO A 155 -4.75 15.82 5.46
CA PRO A 155 -5.76 16.83 5.78
C PRO A 155 -6.16 17.66 4.55
N GLN A 156 -5.22 17.99 3.66
CA GLN A 156 -5.54 18.71 2.43
C GLN A 156 -6.43 17.90 1.48
N VAL A 157 -6.26 16.56 1.43
CA VAL A 157 -7.14 15.70 0.64
C VAL A 157 -8.50 15.58 1.31
N VAL A 158 -8.55 15.40 2.64
CA VAL A 158 -9.81 15.35 3.43
C VAL A 158 -10.65 16.60 3.22
N ASP A 159 -10.03 17.79 3.27
CA ASP A 159 -10.72 19.06 3.06
C ASP A 159 -11.18 19.28 1.60
N ALA A 160 -10.67 18.50 0.66
CA ALA A 160 -10.82 18.77 -0.77
C ALA A 160 -11.79 17.81 -1.47
N VAL A 161 -12.23 16.72 -0.85
CA VAL A 161 -13.15 15.72 -1.41
C VAL A 161 -14.24 15.36 -0.40
N ASP A 162 -15.41 14.96 -0.89
CA ASP A 162 -16.56 14.55 -0.07
C ASP A 162 -16.58 13.05 0.23
N ILE A 163 -15.80 12.25 -0.52
CA ILE A 163 -15.69 10.80 -0.32
C ILE A 163 -14.66 10.45 0.76
N PRO A 164 -14.80 9.29 1.44
CA PRO A 164 -13.90 8.90 2.53
C PRO A 164 -12.44 8.80 2.09
N VAL A 165 -11.52 9.29 2.95
CA VAL A 165 -10.08 9.25 2.72
C VAL A 165 -9.42 8.19 3.61
N ILE A 166 -8.52 7.42 3.02
CA ILE A 166 -7.66 6.43 3.66
C ILE A 166 -6.25 7.01 3.67
N ALA A 167 -5.60 7.09 4.83
CA ALA A 167 -4.22 7.55 4.92
C ALA A 167 -3.25 6.41 4.61
N ALA A 168 -2.19 6.70 3.86
CA ALA A 168 -1.12 5.77 3.56
C ALA A 168 0.25 6.46 3.57
N GLY A 169 1.32 5.70 3.81
CA GLY A 169 2.67 6.24 3.97
C GLY A 169 2.95 6.67 5.41
N GLY A 170 4.12 6.36 5.94
CA GLY A 170 4.53 6.77 7.28
C GLY A 170 3.78 6.10 8.45
N ILE A 171 2.92 5.12 8.21
CA ILE A 171 2.10 4.45 9.23
C ILE A 171 2.69 3.08 9.52
N GLY A 172 3.24 2.89 10.73
CA GLY A 172 3.91 1.65 11.14
C GLY A 172 3.31 0.95 12.37
N ASP A 173 2.56 1.68 13.20
CA ASP A 173 1.97 1.20 14.44
C ASP A 173 0.67 1.95 14.79
N GLY A 174 0.10 1.68 15.97
CA GLY A 174 -1.15 2.31 16.42
C GLY A 174 -1.07 3.83 16.59
N ARG A 175 0.13 4.40 16.82
CA ARG A 175 0.34 5.85 16.88
C ARG A 175 0.08 6.49 15.53
N GLY A 176 0.60 5.86 14.46
CA GLY A 176 0.39 6.32 13.09
C GLY A 176 -1.08 6.23 12.66
N ILE A 177 -1.79 5.17 13.07
CA ILE A 177 -3.23 5.02 12.79
C ILE A 177 -4.04 6.10 13.54
N ALA A 178 -3.76 6.32 14.85
CA ALA A 178 -4.43 7.36 15.62
C ALA A 178 -4.19 8.75 15.01
N ALA A 179 -2.95 9.06 14.63
CA ALA A 179 -2.62 10.31 13.95
C ALA A 179 -3.39 10.46 12.63
N ALA A 180 -3.49 9.40 11.80
CA ALA A 180 -4.26 9.42 10.56
C ALA A 180 -5.73 9.78 10.80
N PHE A 181 -6.36 9.25 11.85
CA PHE A 181 -7.73 9.60 12.23
C PHE A 181 -7.85 11.06 12.68
N MET A 182 -6.87 11.57 13.43
CA MET A 182 -6.84 13.01 13.84
C MET A 182 -6.68 13.93 12.62
N LEU A 183 -6.02 13.48 11.56
CA LEU A 183 -5.94 14.19 10.29
C LEU A 183 -7.21 14.08 9.41
N GLY A 184 -8.26 13.39 9.89
CA GLY A 184 -9.55 13.24 9.23
C GLY A 184 -9.72 11.97 8.39
N ALA A 185 -8.68 11.13 8.25
CA ALA A 185 -8.81 9.86 7.54
C ALA A 185 -9.80 8.90 8.22
N LYS A 186 -10.38 7.99 7.45
CA LYS A 186 -11.38 6.99 7.92
C LYS A 186 -10.81 5.57 7.98
N ALA A 187 -9.59 5.38 7.51
CA ALA A 187 -8.82 4.13 7.61
C ALA A 187 -7.33 4.41 7.37
N ALA A 188 -6.50 3.42 7.65
CA ALA A 188 -5.07 3.43 7.36
C ALA A 188 -4.70 2.29 6.40
N GLN A 189 -3.95 2.60 5.35
CA GLN A 189 -3.31 1.60 4.49
C GLN A 189 -1.84 1.49 4.85
N MET A 190 -1.38 0.26 5.06
CA MET A 190 -0.02 -0.07 5.48
C MET A 190 0.60 -1.09 4.54
N GLY A 191 1.89 -0.94 4.23
CA GLY A 191 2.64 -1.91 3.41
C GLY A 191 3.72 -2.62 4.22
N THR A 192 4.80 -1.92 4.54
CA THR A 192 6.04 -2.47 5.10
C THR A 192 5.84 -3.34 6.35
N ALA A 193 4.90 -2.98 7.22
CA ALA A 193 4.58 -3.78 8.40
C ALA A 193 4.04 -5.18 8.04
N PHE A 194 3.26 -5.29 6.97
CA PHE A 194 2.72 -6.56 6.48
C PHE A 194 3.75 -7.39 5.71
N VAL A 195 4.80 -6.79 5.14
CA VAL A 195 5.87 -7.54 4.44
C VAL A 195 6.57 -8.54 5.35
N VAL A 196 6.70 -8.23 6.64
CA VAL A 196 7.40 -9.08 7.59
C VAL A 196 6.51 -10.09 8.31
N THR A 197 5.20 -10.10 8.02
CA THR A 197 4.29 -11.08 8.66
C THR A 197 4.63 -12.51 8.24
N GLU A 198 4.20 -13.47 9.06
CA GLU A 198 4.47 -14.88 8.83
C GLU A 198 3.89 -15.36 7.49
N GLU A 199 2.68 -14.91 7.15
CA GLU A 199 1.93 -15.32 5.96
C GLU A 199 2.43 -14.69 4.66
N ALA A 200 3.19 -13.59 4.72
CA ALA A 200 3.79 -13.00 3.53
C ALA A 200 4.85 -13.94 2.94
N GLN A 201 4.66 -14.37 1.69
CA GLN A 201 5.54 -15.30 0.97
C GLN A 201 6.78 -14.57 0.42
N VAL A 202 7.47 -13.87 1.31
CA VAL A 202 8.67 -13.08 1.02
C VAL A 202 9.88 -13.78 1.59
N HIS A 203 10.98 -13.85 0.84
CA HIS A 203 12.20 -14.48 1.30
C HIS A 203 12.68 -13.90 2.64
N GLN A 204 13.13 -14.76 3.56
CA GLN A 204 13.48 -14.36 4.92
C GLN A 204 14.58 -13.29 4.99
N ASN A 205 15.50 -13.27 4.02
CA ASN A 205 16.52 -12.22 3.93
C ASN A 205 15.91 -10.81 3.77
N TYR A 206 14.80 -10.71 3.00
CA TYR A 206 14.09 -9.44 2.83
C TYR A 206 13.44 -9.02 4.15
N LYS A 207 12.70 -9.93 4.81
CA LYS A 207 12.09 -9.68 6.13
C LYS A 207 13.16 -9.28 7.15
N ASN A 208 14.26 -10.01 7.23
CA ASN A 208 15.37 -9.71 8.13
C ASN A 208 16.02 -8.36 7.85
N LYS A 209 16.06 -7.92 6.58
CA LYS A 209 16.60 -6.61 6.23
C LYS A 209 15.69 -5.47 6.71
N ILE A 210 14.37 -5.65 6.66
CA ILE A 210 13.42 -4.69 7.24
C ILE A 210 13.54 -4.69 8.77
N LEU A 211 13.52 -5.86 9.42
CA LEU A 211 13.59 -5.99 10.89
C LEU A 211 14.86 -5.40 11.51
N LYS A 212 15.93 -5.26 10.72
CA LYS A 212 17.21 -4.65 11.14
C LYS A 212 17.37 -3.20 10.70
N ALA A 213 16.37 -2.63 10.02
CA ALA A 213 16.44 -1.28 9.53
C ALA A 213 16.31 -0.25 10.65
N SER A 214 17.03 0.85 10.51
CA SER A 214 16.88 2.05 11.34
C SER A 214 16.13 3.15 10.59
N ASP A 215 15.91 4.27 11.25
CA ASP A 215 15.24 5.47 10.73
C ASP A 215 15.92 6.05 9.47
N ILE A 216 17.23 5.86 9.33
CA ILE A 216 18.04 6.43 8.23
C ILE A 216 18.33 5.46 7.09
N ASP A 217 17.77 4.25 7.08
CA ASP A 217 18.16 3.20 6.14
C ASP A 217 17.41 3.22 4.81
N THR A 218 16.39 4.07 4.63
CA THR A 218 15.73 4.21 3.33
C THR A 218 16.40 5.26 2.45
N ARG A 219 16.33 5.07 1.13
CA ARG A 219 16.78 6.03 0.10
C ARG A 219 15.74 6.09 -1.01
N VAL A 220 15.59 7.26 -1.60
CA VAL A 220 14.80 7.46 -2.82
C VAL A 220 15.76 7.57 -4.00
N THR A 221 15.57 6.71 -4.99
CA THR A 221 16.24 6.71 -6.29
C THR A 221 15.29 7.22 -7.36
N GLY A 222 15.77 7.65 -8.53
CA GLY A 222 14.93 7.98 -9.67
C GLY A 222 14.24 9.36 -9.61
N ARG A 223 14.70 10.29 -8.76
CA ARG A 223 14.15 11.65 -8.74
C ARG A 223 14.43 12.42 -10.02
N THR A 224 15.63 12.29 -10.57
CA THR A 224 16.03 12.96 -11.81
C THR A 224 15.31 12.40 -13.04
N THR A 225 14.88 11.16 -12.98
CA THR A 225 14.14 10.49 -14.07
C THR A 225 12.63 10.66 -14.00
N GLY A 226 12.10 11.29 -12.92
CA GLY A 226 10.66 11.43 -12.70
C GLY A 226 9.95 10.16 -12.20
N HIS A 227 10.72 9.12 -11.83
CA HIS A 227 10.21 7.86 -11.30
C HIS A 227 10.79 7.54 -9.91
N PRO A 228 10.52 8.38 -8.89
CA PRO A 228 11.12 8.20 -7.57
C PRO A 228 10.62 6.93 -6.88
N VAL A 229 11.56 6.11 -6.40
CA VAL A 229 11.30 4.85 -5.70
C VAL A 229 12.05 4.81 -4.37
N ARG A 230 11.33 4.57 -3.27
CA ARG A 230 11.93 4.38 -1.95
C ARG A 230 12.21 2.90 -1.69
N ALA A 231 13.46 2.61 -1.32
CA ALA A 231 13.94 1.29 -0.93
C ALA A 231 14.95 1.38 0.24
N LEU A 232 15.21 0.27 0.91
CA LEU A 232 16.29 0.15 1.88
C LEU A 232 17.66 0.26 1.20
N ARG A 233 18.57 0.96 1.84
CA ARG A 233 19.96 1.16 1.39
C ARG A 233 20.69 -0.18 1.24
N ASN A 234 21.28 -0.38 0.06
CA ASN A 234 22.11 -1.54 -0.28
C ASN A 234 23.10 -1.18 -1.42
N GLU A 235 23.77 -2.17 -2.00
CA GLU A 235 24.72 -1.95 -3.10
C GLU A 235 24.05 -1.38 -4.35
N MET A 236 22.83 -1.87 -4.68
CA MET A 236 22.08 -1.38 -5.83
C MET A 236 21.72 0.10 -5.65
N THR A 237 21.12 0.49 -4.52
CA THR A 237 20.71 1.89 -4.30
C THR A 237 21.92 2.84 -4.26
N LYS A 238 23.07 2.40 -3.72
CA LYS A 238 24.31 3.21 -3.74
C LYS A 238 24.81 3.42 -5.15
N LYS A 239 24.86 2.34 -5.96
CA LYS A 239 25.30 2.41 -7.36
C LYS A 239 24.36 3.29 -8.18
N TYR A 240 23.04 3.10 -8.02
CA TYR A 240 22.02 3.89 -8.71
C TYR A 240 22.21 5.39 -8.44
N LEU A 241 22.24 5.78 -7.16
CA LEU A 241 22.38 7.20 -6.77
C LEU A 241 23.68 7.82 -7.27
N LYS A 242 24.78 7.04 -7.31
CA LYS A 242 26.03 7.50 -7.90
C LYS A 242 25.88 7.76 -9.40
N MET A 243 25.32 6.81 -10.15
CA MET A 243 25.08 6.96 -11.60
C MET A 243 24.11 8.13 -11.88
N GLU A 244 23.07 8.29 -11.07
CA GLU A 244 22.10 9.38 -11.16
C GLU A 244 22.78 10.76 -10.96
N GLN A 245 23.71 10.87 -9.99
CA GLN A 245 24.53 12.07 -9.77
C GLN A 245 25.53 12.37 -10.90
N GLU A 246 26.02 11.33 -11.55
CA GLU A 246 26.92 11.42 -12.70
C GLU A 246 26.20 11.71 -14.02
N GLY A 247 24.85 11.81 -13.98
CA GLY A 247 24.03 12.15 -15.14
C GLY A 247 23.81 10.97 -16.10
N ALA A 248 23.84 9.74 -15.62
CA ALA A 248 23.56 8.56 -16.42
C ALA A 248 22.17 8.66 -17.10
N PRO A 249 22.03 8.20 -18.36
CA PRO A 249 20.76 8.23 -19.07
C PRO A 249 19.71 7.32 -18.41
N PHE A 250 18.43 7.65 -18.62
CA PHE A 250 17.30 6.94 -18.02
C PHE A 250 17.35 5.44 -18.31
N GLU A 251 17.66 5.06 -19.55
CA GLU A 251 17.68 3.66 -20.00
C GLU A 251 18.71 2.82 -19.23
N GLU A 252 19.87 3.38 -18.89
CA GLU A 252 20.87 2.68 -18.08
C GLU A 252 20.42 2.50 -16.64
N LEU A 253 19.80 3.53 -16.06
CA LEU A 253 19.24 3.48 -14.71
C LEU A 253 18.08 2.48 -14.61
N GLU A 254 17.20 2.44 -15.61
CA GLU A 254 16.08 1.51 -15.67
C GLU A 254 16.56 0.06 -15.78
N LEU A 255 17.50 -0.24 -16.69
CA LEU A 255 18.10 -1.56 -16.83
C LEU A 255 18.69 -2.10 -15.52
N MET A 256 19.27 -1.23 -14.70
CA MET A 256 19.85 -1.63 -13.42
C MET A 256 18.80 -2.09 -12.40
N THR A 257 17.57 -1.59 -12.48
CA THR A 257 16.49 -1.92 -11.53
C THR A 257 15.54 -2.99 -12.05
N LEU A 258 15.59 -3.31 -13.36
CA LEU A 258 14.70 -4.27 -13.99
C LEU A 258 14.80 -5.65 -13.32
N GLY A 259 13.65 -6.18 -12.89
CA GLY A 259 13.57 -7.45 -12.16
C GLY A 259 14.12 -7.39 -10.71
N GLY A 260 14.66 -6.25 -10.27
CA GLY A 260 15.31 -6.10 -8.97
C GLY A 260 14.39 -6.38 -7.78
N LEU A 261 13.12 -6.01 -7.87
CA LEU A 261 12.15 -6.31 -6.80
C LEU A 261 11.91 -7.82 -6.67
N ARG A 262 11.63 -8.51 -7.78
CA ARG A 262 11.45 -9.97 -7.78
C ARG A 262 12.68 -10.67 -7.21
N LYS A 263 13.88 -10.25 -7.63
CA LYS A 263 15.16 -10.79 -7.13
C LYS A 263 15.29 -10.67 -5.61
N ALA A 264 14.88 -9.55 -5.03
CA ALA A 264 14.91 -9.36 -3.59
C ALA A 264 13.82 -10.19 -2.88
N VAL A 265 12.58 -10.18 -3.40
CA VAL A 265 11.41 -10.82 -2.77
C VAL A 265 11.48 -12.35 -2.87
N VAL A 266 11.80 -12.87 -4.05
CA VAL A 266 11.75 -14.32 -4.35
C VAL A 266 13.09 -14.99 -4.11
N ASP A 267 14.17 -14.41 -4.64
CA ASP A 267 15.50 -15.04 -4.61
C ASP A 267 16.29 -14.63 -3.36
N GLY A 268 15.80 -13.66 -2.57
CA GLY A 268 16.41 -13.20 -1.32
C GLY A 268 17.70 -12.39 -1.50
N ASP A 269 17.98 -11.91 -2.72
CA ASP A 269 19.11 -11.02 -2.95
C ASP A 269 18.82 -9.58 -2.49
N VAL A 270 19.07 -9.32 -1.25
CA VAL A 270 18.91 -8.00 -0.64
C VAL A 270 20.12 -7.08 -0.83
N LYS A 271 21.17 -7.54 -1.50
CA LYS A 271 22.37 -6.75 -1.81
C LYS A 271 22.21 -5.99 -3.11
N THR A 272 21.80 -6.67 -4.17
CA THR A 272 21.70 -6.12 -5.53
C THR A 272 20.25 -6.01 -6.01
N GLY A 273 19.28 -6.61 -5.32
CA GLY A 273 17.85 -6.46 -5.58
C GLY A 273 17.26 -5.19 -4.96
N SER A 274 16.07 -4.83 -5.39
CA SER A 274 15.32 -3.68 -4.86
C SER A 274 14.51 -4.08 -3.62
N VAL A 275 14.91 -3.61 -2.45
CA VAL A 275 14.20 -3.87 -1.18
C VAL A 275 13.28 -2.69 -0.88
N MET A 276 12.13 -2.63 -1.59
CA MET A 276 11.16 -1.54 -1.42
C MET A 276 10.59 -1.56 0.00
N SER A 277 10.69 -0.43 0.70
CA SER A 277 10.26 -0.30 2.09
C SER A 277 10.05 1.17 2.44
N GLY A 278 9.00 1.48 3.21
CA GLY A 278 8.74 2.82 3.71
C GLY A 278 9.68 3.22 4.85
N GLN A 279 9.68 4.51 5.19
CA GLN A 279 10.48 5.06 6.28
C GLN A 279 10.17 4.41 7.63
N ILE A 280 8.96 3.87 7.79
CA ILE A 280 8.54 3.16 9.00
C ILE A 280 9.30 1.83 9.23
N ALA A 281 10.19 1.42 8.34
CA ALA A 281 11.00 0.22 8.54
C ALA A 281 11.70 0.22 9.91
N GLY A 282 12.17 1.38 10.38
CA GLY A 282 12.75 1.53 11.72
C GLY A 282 11.78 1.30 12.90
N LEU A 283 10.48 1.22 12.64
CA LEU A 283 9.45 0.88 13.65
C LEU A 283 9.04 -0.60 13.61
N VAL A 284 9.45 -1.33 12.56
CA VAL A 284 9.09 -2.73 12.34
C VAL A 284 10.23 -3.61 12.84
N ASN A 285 10.13 -4.10 14.06
CA ASN A 285 11.19 -4.81 14.76
C ASN A 285 10.84 -6.24 15.18
N GLU A 286 9.64 -6.71 14.82
CA GLU A 286 9.15 -8.03 15.20
C GLU A 286 8.39 -8.68 14.02
N GLN A 287 8.60 -9.98 13.83
CA GLN A 287 7.82 -10.81 12.92
C GLN A 287 6.68 -11.47 13.69
N MET A 288 5.46 -11.38 13.15
CA MET A 288 4.26 -11.97 13.76
C MET A 288 3.23 -12.32 12.69
N SER A 289 2.17 -13.04 13.07
CA SER A 289 1.06 -13.29 12.14
C SER A 289 0.27 -12.01 11.83
N CYS A 290 -0.42 -11.99 10.69
CA CYS A 290 -1.34 -10.89 10.33
C CYS A 290 -2.38 -10.63 11.41
N GLN A 291 -2.91 -11.68 12.02
CA GLN A 291 -3.87 -11.56 13.12
C GLN A 291 -3.27 -10.87 14.34
N ALA A 292 -2.07 -11.28 14.76
CA ALA A 292 -1.38 -10.66 15.90
C ALA A 292 -1.05 -9.20 15.62
N LEU A 293 -0.58 -8.88 14.40
CA LEU A 293 -0.29 -7.51 13.98
C LEU A 293 -1.54 -6.64 14.03
N ILE A 294 -2.64 -7.05 13.40
CA ILE A 294 -3.88 -6.26 13.37
C ILE A 294 -4.42 -6.07 14.79
N GLN A 295 -4.42 -7.10 15.62
CA GLN A 295 -4.85 -6.98 17.02
C GLN A 295 -3.97 -6.01 17.84
N LYS A 296 -2.65 -6.04 17.62
CA LYS A 296 -1.69 -5.10 18.23
C LYS A 296 -2.03 -3.66 17.81
N LEU A 297 -2.14 -3.42 16.50
CA LEU A 297 -2.45 -2.11 15.93
C LEU A 297 -3.77 -1.54 16.49
N VAL A 298 -4.81 -2.37 16.56
CA VAL A 298 -6.12 -1.97 17.10
C VAL A 298 -6.02 -1.61 18.57
N ARG A 299 -5.39 -2.46 19.41
CA ARG A 299 -5.21 -2.17 20.85
C ARG A 299 -4.43 -0.89 21.09
N GLU A 300 -3.32 -0.68 20.37
CA GLU A 300 -2.49 0.52 20.48
C GLU A 300 -3.27 1.78 20.08
N THR A 301 -4.05 1.70 18.98
CA THR A 301 -4.86 2.82 18.50
C THR A 301 -5.99 3.15 19.49
N ASP A 302 -6.73 2.15 19.98
CA ASP A 302 -7.83 2.35 20.92
C ASP A 302 -7.33 2.93 22.24
N ALA A 303 -6.19 2.47 22.74
CA ALA A 303 -5.56 3.01 23.95
C ALA A 303 -5.22 4.50 23.80
N LEU A 304 -4.66 4.90 22.64
CA LEU A 304 -4.30 6.29 22.38
C LEU A 304 -5.53 7.19 22.24
N ILE A 305 -6.53 6.78 21.47
CA ILE A 305 -7.76 7.57 21.27
C ILE A 305 -8.53 7.70 22.60
N GLY A 306 -8.57 6.65 23.41
CA GLY A 306 -9.23 6.67 24.71
C GLY A 306 -8.55 7.59 25.75
N THR A 307 -7.28 7.91 25.57
CA THR A 307 -6.52 8.81 26.48
C THR A 307 -6.53 10.27 26.04
N LEU A 308 -7.11 10.61 24.89
CA LEU A 308 -7.14 11.97 24.34
C LEU A 308 -8.09 12.96 25.05
N ASN A 309 -8.60 12.64 26.24
CA ASN A 309 -9.10 13.65 27.19
C ASN A 309 -7.92 14.43 27.79
N LEU A 310 -7.07 15.02 26.92
CA LEU A 310 -5.82 15.67 27.33
C LEU A 310 -6.01 17.04 28.01
N TYR A 311 -7.22 17.56 28.05
CA TYR A 311 -7.54 18.80 28.71
C TYR A 311 -8.79 18.58 29.58
N GLU A 312 -8.62 18.48 30.90
CA GLU A 312 -9.70 18.84 31.80
C GLU A 312 -10.00 20.33 31.53
N THR A 313 -11.10 20.60 30.85
CA THR A 313 -11.65 21.95 30.81
C THR A 313 -12.08 22.24 32.26
N GLU A 314 -11.22 22.89 33.02
CA GLU A 314 -11.68 23.66 34.17
C GLU A 314 -12.65 24.72 33.63
N VAL A 315 -13.96 24.47 33.78
CA VAL A 315 -15.02 25.44 33.56
C VAL A 315 -15.29 26.14 34.88
#